data_4cb3571e4cd055afd1190b467b6e2677
#
_entry.id   4cb3571e4cd055afd1190b467b6e2677
#
_cell.length_a   1.000
_cell.length_b   1.000
_cell.length_c   1.000
_cell.angle_alpha   90.00
_cell.angle_beta   90.00
_cell.angle_gamma   90.00
#
_symmetry.space_group_name_H-M   'P 1'
#
loop_
_entity.id
_entity.type
_entity.pdbx_description
1 polymer ?
#
loop_
_entity_poly.entity_id
_entity_poly.type
_entity_poly.pdbx_seq_one_letter_code
_entity_poly.pdbx_strand_id
1 'polypeptide(L)'
;MRWTLLSEHPEEIARGAVFQFPARWPYEETVEFMLAELPPGADDRMGLIVTTGHKAGLWVVSLPDEAYAAGRPWALSASWLRDNWTAKVHVETDLEKILVCTDYSPSQQHG
;
A
#
# COMPACT_ATOMS: atom_id res chain seq x y z
N MET A 1 -12.58 6.62 -8.81
CA MET A 1 -11.37 5.85 -8.47
C MET A 1 -10.31 6.09 -9.53
N ARG A 2 -9.19 6.65 -9.13
CA ARG A 2 -8.11 6.99 -10.07
C ARG A 2 -6.82 6.32 -9.66
N TRP A 3 -6.15 5.66 -10.60
CA TRP A 3 -4.90 4.97 -10.35
C TRP A 3 -3.75 5.74 -10.99
N THR A 4 -2.66 5.90 -10.24
CA THR A 4 -1.44 6.52 -10.73
C THR A 4 -0.27 5.59 -10.41
N LEU A 5 0.80 5.68 -11.18
CA LEU A 5 1.99 4.88 -10.89
C LEU A 5 2.66 5.37 -9.60
N LEU A 6 3.09 4.45 -8.76
CA LEU A 6 3.83 4.81 -7.55
C LEU A 6 5.07 5.63 -7.88
N SER A 7 5.74 5.30 -9.00
CA SER A 7 6.94 6.02 -9.44
C SER A 7 6.67 7.48 -9.77
N GLU A 8 5.40 7.84 -10.05
CA GLU A 8 5.02 9.20 -10.42
C GLU A 8 4.11 9.85 -9.37
N HIS A 9 3.83 9.16 -8.28
CA HIS A 9 2.91 9.66 -7.27
C HIS A 9 3.53 10.78 -6.44
N PRO A 10 2.75 11.82 -6.06
CA PRO A 10 3.22 12.81 -5.08
C PRO A 10 3.68 12.17 -3.79
N GLU A 11 4.45 12.91 -3.01
CA GLU A 11 5.19 12.35 -1.86
C GLU A 11 4.30 11.74 -0.79
N GLU A 12 3.15 12.34 -0.49
CA GLU A 12 2.34 11.90 0.64
C GLU A 12 1.25 10.91 0.22
N ILE A 13 1.16 9.81 0.95
CA ILE A 13 0.14 8.78 0.72
C ILE A 13 -0.55 8.51 2.05
N ALA A 14 -1.85 8.80 2.11
CA ALA A 14 -2.62 8.73 3.35
C ALA A 14 -3.27 7.35 3.54
N ARG A 15 -3.70 7.10 4.77
CA ARG A 15 -4.45 5.90 5.13
C ARG A 15 -5.61 5.66 4.16
N GLY A 16 -5.85 4.41 3.83
CA GLY A 16 -6.89 4.02 2.89
C GLY A 16 -6.43 3.92 1.46
N ALA A 17 -5.22 4.37 1.15
CA ALA A 17 -4.66 4.19 -0.19
C ALA A 17 -4.50 2.71 -0.50
N VAL A 18 -4.76 2.35 -1.75
CA VAL A 18 -4.64 0.97 -2.22
C VAL A 18 -3.53 0.89 -3.25
N PHE A 19 -2.67 -0.10 -3.10
CA PHE A 19 -1.57 -0.38 -4.02
C PHE A 19 -1.91 -1.63 -4.81
N GLN A 20 -1.81 -1.56 -6.14
CA GLN A 20 -2.11 -2.68 -7.00
C GLN A 20 -0.90 -3.00 -7.86
N PHE A 21 -0.58 -4.28 -7.98
CA PHE A 21 0.56 -4.70 -8.79
C PHE A 21 0.36 -6.12 -9.29
N PRO A 22 0.97 -6.48 -10.43
CA PRO A 22 0.94 -7.85 -10.91
C PRO A 22 1.77 -8.75 -10.00
N ALA A 23 1.29 -9.96 -9.78
CA ALA A 23 1.97 -10.93 -8.93
C ALA A 23 2.02 -12.28 -9.62
N ARG A 24 2.73 -13.25 -9.00
CA ARG A 24 2.90 -14.59 -9.50
C ARG A 24 2.33 -15.60 -8.54
N TRP A 25 2.07 -16.80 -9.05
CA TRP A 25 1.69 -17.91 -8.19
C TRP A 25 2.64 -17.99 -6.98
N PRO A 26 2.18 -18.21 -5.76
CA PRO A 26 0.81 -18.62 -5.37
C PRO A 26 -0.17 -17.46 -5.17
N TYR A 27 0.18 -16.25 -5.55
CA TYR A 27 -0.72 -15.11 -5.44
C TYR A 27 -1.65 -15.03 -6.65
N GLU A 28 -2.68 -14.21 -6.54
CA GLU A 28 -3.52 -13.88 -7.69
C GLU A 28 -2.70 -13.15 -8.75
N GLU A 29 -3.20 -13.10 -9.98
CA GLU A 29 -2.51 -12.37 -11.06
C GLU A 29 -2.31 -10.91 -10.72
N THR A 30 -3.25 -10.32 -10.00
CA THR A 30 -3.17 -8.96 -9.51
C THR A 30 -3.43 -8.98 -8.02
N VAL A 31 -2.59 -8.30 -7.27
CA VAL A 31 -2.70 -8.22 -5.82
C VAL A 31 -2.89 -6.77 -5.42
N GLU A 32 -3.76 -6.54 -4.43
CA GLU A 32 -3.96 -5.20 -3.86
C GLU A 32 -3.66 -5.22 -2.37
N PHE A 33 -2.92 -4.21 -1.93
CA PHE A 33 -2.68 -3.95 -0.52
C PHE A 33 -3.28 -2.62 -0.15
N MET A 34 -3.87 -2.53 1.04
CA MET A 34 -4.40 -1.26 1.55
C MET A 34 -3.56 -0.78 2.73
N LEU A 35 -3.29 0.53 2.76
CA LEU A 35 -2.65 1.16 3.89
C LEU A 35 -3.67 1.34 5.00
N ALA A 36 -3.42 0.72 6.16
CA ALA A 36 -4.35 0.69 7.28
C ALA A 36 -3.64 1.05 8.59
N GLU A 37 -4.39 1.59 9.54
CA GLU A 37 -3.88 1.84 10.89
C GLU A 37 -3.77 0.54 11.65
N LEU A 38 -2.71 0.42 12.45
CA LEU A 38 -2.55 -0.70 13.35
C LEU A 38 -3.34 -0.44 14.65
N PRO A 39 -3.71 -1.51 15.38
CA PRO A 39 -4.43 -1.36 16.63
C PRO A 39 -3.63 -0.56 17.66
N PRO A 40 -4.30 0.08 18.62
CA PRO A 40 -3.62 0.76 19.71
C PRO A 40 -2.70 -0.21 20.47
N GLY A 41 -1.50 0.25 20.79
CA GLY A 41 -0.51 -0.56 21.47
C GLY A 41 0.47 -1.28 20.55
N ALA A 42 0.25 -1.24 19.23
CA ALA A 42 1.23 -1.76 18.28
C ALA A 42 2.46 -0.85 18.24
N ASP A 43 3.61 -1.44 17.92
CA ASP A 43 4.86 -0.66 17.84
C ASP A 43 4.85 0.32 16.69
N ASP A 44 4.27 -0.06 15.56
CA ASP A 44 4.18 0.81 14.38
C ASP A 44 2.77 1.36 14.25
N ARG A 45 2.63 2.52 13.57
CA ARG A 45 1.34 3.17 13.43
C ARG A 45 0.49 2.59 12.30
N MET A 46 1.11 2.21 11.21
CA MET A 46 0.42 1.72 10.03
C MET A 46 1.07 0.49 9.44
N GLY A 47 0.33 -0.21 8.62
CA GLY A 47 0.82 -1.35 7.89
C GLY A 47 0.01 -1.58 6.63
N LEU A 48 0.37 -2.61 5.89
CA LEU A 48 -0.32 -2.98 4.67
C LEU A 48 -1.06 -4.30 4.88
N ILE A 49 -2.30 -4.36 4.39
CA ILE A 49 -3.11 -5.58 4.41
C ILE A 49 -3.51 -5.97 3.00
N VAL A 50 -3.66 -7.26 2.76
CA VAL A 50 -4.14 -7.77 1.47
C VAL A 50 -5.63 -7.51 1.37
N THR A 51 -6.09 -7.00 0.23
CA THR A 51 -7.52 -6.77 0.01
C THR A 51 -8.12 -7.65 -1.08
N THR A 52 -7.31 -8.48 -1.74
CA THR A 52 -7.78 -9.32 -2.84
C THR A 52 -7.60 -10.81 -2.55
N GLY A 53 -8.45 -11.63 -3.20
CA GLY A 53 -8.31 -13.06 -3.20
C GLY A 53 -8.55 -13.72 -1.85
N HIS A 54 -8.13 -14.96 -1.75
CA HIS A 54 -8.35 -15.75 -0.52
C HIS A 54 -7.43 -15.31 0.63
N LYS A 55 -6.46 -14.46 0.36
CA LYS A 55 -5.58 -13.91 1.41
C LYS A 55 -6.04 -12.55 1.91
N ALA A 56 -7.20 -12.08 1.47
CA ALA A 56 -7.73 -10.80 1.90
C ALA A 56 -7.82 -10.74 3.43
N GLY A 57 -7.40 -9.62 3.98
CA GLY A 57 -7.40 -9.40 5.42
C GLY A 57 -6.11 -9.76 6.13
N LEU A 58 -5.18 -10.43 5.47
CA LEU A 58 -3.90 -10.77 6.08
C LEU A 58 -2.96 -9.57 6.08
N TRP A 59 -2.23 -9.43 7.17
CA TRP A 59 -1.17 -8.44 7.30
C TRP A 59 0.00 -8.81 6.40
N VAL A 60 0.52 -7.83 5.68
CA VAL A 60 1.72 -8.02 4.87
C VAL A 60 2.94 -7.55 5.63
N VAL A 61 2.92 -6.31 6.10
CA VAL A 61 4.07 -5.69 6.74
C VAL A 61 3.61 -4.52 7.60
N SER A 62 4.29 -4.30 8.72
CA SER A 62 4.17 -3.08 9.51
C SER A 62 5.21 -2.08 9.01
N LEU A 63 4.87 -0.81 9.00
CA LEU A 63 5.71 0.22 8.42
C LEU A 63 6.46 0.99 9.50
N PRO A 64 7.80 1.06 9.42
CA PRO A 64 8.61 1.73 10.43
C PRO A 64 8.50 3.25 10.34
N ASP A 65 9.04 3.94 11.34
CA ASP A 65 8.95 5.41 11.41
C ASP A 65 9.55 6.11 10.18
N GLU A 66 10.58 5.53 9.59
CA GLU A 66 11.22 6.12 8.40
C GLU A 66 10.30 6.15 7.18
N ALA A 67 9.24 5.34 7.19
CA ALA A 67 8.31 5.25 6.06
C ALA A 67 7.39 6.46 5.94
N TYR A 68 7.30 7.29 6.97
CA TYR A 68 6.35 8.39 6.99
C TYR A 68 6.95 9.66 6.41
N ALA A 69 6.07 10.47 5.79
CA ALA A 69 6.50 11.75 5.23
C ALA A 69 6.92 12.71 6.34
N ALA A 70 7.92 13.52 6.05
CA ALA A 70 8.44 14.46 7.03
C ALA A 70 7.35 15.43 7.49
N GLY A 71 7.15 15.54 8.81
CA GLY A 71 6.14 16.42 9.37
C GLY A 71 4.71 15.91 9.23
N ARG A 72 4.51 14.70 8.70
CA ARG A 72 3.19 14.12 8.49
C ARG A 72 3.14 12.68 9.01
N PRO A 73 3.00 12.48 10.32
CA PRO A 73 3.09 11.14 10.91
C PRO A 73 1.95 10.18 10.49
N TRP A 74 0.94 10.67 9.81
CA TRP A 74 -0.18 9.86 9.33
C TRP A 74 -0.14 9.64 7.82
N ALA A 75 0.90 10.05 7.14
CA ALA A 75 1.06 9.89 5.71
C ALA A 75 2.38 9.20 5.39
N LEU A 76 2.35 8.27 4.45
CA LEU A 76 3.55 7.58 4.00
C LEU A 76 4.32 8.43 2.99
N SER A 77 5.62 8.23 2.95
CA SER A 77 6.49 8.80 1.94
C SER A 77 6.51 7.89 0.71
N ALA A 78 6.09 8.41 -0.43
CA ALA A 78 6.14 7.65 -1.68
C ALA A 78 7.58 7.29 -2.05
N SER A 79 8.53 8.19 -1.81
CA SER A 79 9.94 7.89 -2.09
C SER A 79 10.48 6.77 -1.21
N TRP A 80 10.08 6.71 0.07
CA TRP A 80 10.48 5.58 0.93
C TRP A 80 9.93 4.27 0.37
N LEU A 81 8.67 4.26 -0.05
CA LEU A 81 8.04 3.06 -0.62
C LEU A 81 8.76 2.61 -1.89
N ARG A 82 9.08 3.54 -2.79
CA ARG A 82 9.82 3.20 -4.01
C ARG A 82 11.18 2.58 -3.69
N ASP A 83 11.87 3.14 -2.70
CA ASP A 83 13.21 2.69 -2.36
C ASP A 83 13.23 1.37 -1.59
N ASN A 84 12.14 1.05 -0.90
CA ASN A 84 12.11 -0.09 0.02
C ASN A 84 11.11 -1.19 -0.34
N TRP A 85 10.31 -1.01 -1.39
CA TRP A 85 9.24 -1.95 -1.71
C TRP A 85 9.75 -3.38 -1.89
N THR A 86 10.71 -3.58 -2.75
CA THR A 86 11.22 -4.93 -3.04
C THR A 86 11.94 -5.57 -1.87
N ALA A 87 12.56 -4.77 -1.03
CA ALA A 87 13.28 -5.29 0.13
C ALA A 87 12.37 -5.56 1.33
N LYS A 88 11.29 -4.79 1.48
CA LYS A 88 10.50 -4.81 2.72
C LYS A 88 9.02 -5.12 2.53
N VAL A 89 8.48 -5.00 1.34
CA VAL A 89 7.07 -5.23 1.09
C VAL A 89 6.85 -6.48 0.25
N HIS A 90 7.34 -6.51 -0.97
CA HIS A 90 7.16 -7.66 -1.85
C HIS A 90 8.32 -7.79 -2.83
N VAL A 91 9.11 -8.83 -2.65
CA VAL A 91 10.42 -8.98 -3.30
C VAL A 91 10.34 -9.08 -4.83
N GLU A 92 9.27 -9.66 -5.38
CA GLU A 92 9.18 -9.91 -6.82
C GLU A 92 8.41 -8.83 -7.59
N THR A 93 8.12 -7.70 -6.95
CA THR A 93 7.35 -6.66 -7.60
C THR A 93 8.23 -5.83 -8.54
N ASP A 94 7.72 -5.59 -9.75
CA ASP A 94 8.30 -4.60 -10.66
C ASP A 94 7.80 -3.22 -10.22
N LEU A 95 8.70 -2.38 -9.73
CA LEU A 95 8.34 -1.06 -9.19
C LEU A 95 7.62 -0.18 -10.21
N GLU A 96 7.91 -0.35 -11.49
CA GLU A 96 7.27 0.47 -12.53
C GLU A 96 5.83 0.06 -12.79
N LYS A 97 5.38 -1.04 -12.22
CA LYS A 97 4.02 -1.54 -12.42
C LYS A 97 3.13 -1.38 -11.19
N ILE A 98 3.62 -0.73 -10.15
CA ILE A 98 2.81 -0.50 -8.95
C ILE A 98 1.91 0.70 -9.18
N LEU A 99 0.61 0.49 -9.03
CA LEU A 99 -0.39 1.55 -9.13
C LEU A 99 -0.88 1.92 -7.74
N VAL A 100 -1.21 3.18 -7.55
CA VAL A 100 -1.71 3.71 -6.28
C VAL A 100 -3.05 4.40 -6.52
N CYS A 101 -4.03 4.11 -5.68
CA CYS A 101 -5.31 4.79 -5.67
C CYS A 101 -5.54 5.38 -4.28
N THR A 102 -5.68 6.70 -4.19
CA THR A 102 -5.89 7.38 -2.93
C THR A 102 -7.35 7.75 -2.69
N ASP A 103 -8.19 7.50 -3.67
CA ASP A 103 -9.63 7.77 -3.60
C ASP A 103 -10.46 6.49 -3.78
N TYR A 104 -9.93 5.37 -3.31
CA TYR A 104 -10.58 4.08 -3.44
C TYR A 104 -11.92 4.09 -2.70
N SER A 105 -13.00 3.78 -3.41
CA SER A 105 -14.34 3.82 -2.84
C SER A 105 -15.27 2.85 -3.57
N PRO A 106 -15.21 1.56 -3.24
CA PRO A 106 -16.05 0.56 -3.92
C PRO A 106 -17.54 0.78 -3.71
N SER A 107 -17.94 1.40 -2.59
CA SER A 107 -19.34 1.65 -2.30
C SER A 107 -20.01 2.61 -3.28
N GLN A 108 -19.27 3.43 -3.99
CA GLN A 108 -19.83 4.34 -4.98
C GLN A 108 -20.47 3.62 -6.16
N GLN A 109 -20.13 2.37 -6.35
CA GLN A 109 -20.67 1.59 -7.45
C GLN A 109 -22.14 1.28 -7.29
N HIS A 110 -22.67 1.51 -6.13
CA HIS A 110 -24.08 1.22 -5.83
C HIS A 110 -24.98 2.44 -5.97
N GLY A 111 -24.40 3.48 -6.38
CA GLY A 111 -25.05 4.71 -6.80
C GLY A 111 -25.90 5.38 -5.86
#